data_af1a1e1fdaa548f13e2f03741b2c558e
#
_entry.id   af1a1e1fdaa548f13e2f03741b2c558e
#
_cell.length_a   1.000
_cell.length_b   1.000
_cell.length_c   1.000
_cell.angle_alpha   90.00
_cell.angle_beta   90.00
_cell.angle_gamma   90.00
#
_symmetry.space_group_name_H-M   'P 1'
#
loop_
_entity.id
_entity.type
_entity.pdbx_description
1 polymer ?
#
loop_
_entity_poly.entity_id
_entity_poly.type
_entity_poly.pdbx_seq_one_letter_code
_entity_poly.pdbx_strand_id
1 'polypeptide(L)'
;IIGEALKRLHKFMGYDTIGDIHLGDWGLQMGLIIAELQVRQPELCYFDPNYTGEYPKEAPFTLSELEEIYPTASLKKKEDPEFAEKAHIATFELQQGRAGYRAIWNHIMRISLADLHRIYDALDVHYEAWLGESDADPYIPAMIEDLKAKGHAVMSEGALVFPVAEEGDKKEIPPCILIKSDGAAIYATTDLATIVQRMQDHDPDKMLYVTDKRQNLHFEQVFRAAHKSGIVKAETELEHVGHGTMNGKDGKPFKTREGGVMRLERLIAEMTDFVRAKVVENQIVAESA
;
A
#
# COMPACT_ATOMS: atom_id res chain seq x y z
N ILE A 1 0.74 4.41 -14.22
CA ILE A 1 0.57 4.51 -15.70
C ILE A 1 -0.55 3.58 -16.19
N ILE A 2 -0.53 2.26 -15.89
CA ILE A 2 -1.59 1.34 -16.38
C ILE A 2 -2.97 1.75 -15.83
N GLY A 3 -3.08 1.97 -14.52
CA GLY A 3 -4.32 2.42 -13.90
C GLY A 3 -4.82 3.75 -14.47
N GLU A 4 -3.92 4.71 -14.69
CA GLU A 4 -4.25 5.98 -15.32
C GLU A 4 -4.77 5.80 -16.76
N ALA A 5 -4.15 4.94 -17.54
CA ALA A 5 -4.61 4.64 -18.89
C ALA A 5 -6.01 4.02 -18.88
N LEU A 6 -6.29 3.07 -17.99
CA LEU A 6 -7.61 2.48 -17.81
C LEU A 6 -8.64 3.53 -17.37
N LYS A 7 -8.30 4.38 -16.40
CA LYS A 7 -9.16 5.48 -15.96
C LYS A 7 -9.54 6.41 -17.12
N ARG A 8 -8.54 6.87 -17.91
CA ARG A 8 -8.78 7.73 -19.06
C ARG A 8 -9.64 7.05 -20.12
N LEU A 9 -9.41 5.76 -20.37
CA LEU A 9 -10.21 4.98 -21.32
C LEU A 9 -11.67 4.90 -20.88
N HIS A 10 -11.95 4.58 -19.62
CA HIS A 10 -13.31 4.52 -19.10
C HIS A 10 -14.00 5.90 -19.14
N LYS A 11 -13.28 6.97 -18.76
CA LYS A 11 -13.80 8.34 -18.90
C LYS A 11 -14.12 8.68 -20.36
N PHE A 12 -13.27 8.30 -21.31
CA PHE A 12 -13.51 8.49 -22.74
C PHE A 12 -14.75 7.72 -23.24
N MET A 13 -15.01 6.54 -22.69
CA MET A 13 -16.21 5.75 -22.98
C MET A 13 -17.48 6.27 -22.32
N GLY A 14 -17.40 7.34 -21.51
CA GLY A 14 -18.54 7.99 -20.87
C GLY A 14 -18.87 7.51 -19.46
N TYR A 15 -18.00 6.69 -18.83
CA TYR A 15 -18.18 6.30 -17.44
C TYR A 15 -17.74 7.42 -16.49
N ASP A 16 -18.46 7.58 -15.40
CA ASP A 16 -17.98 8.34 -14.24
C ASP A 16 -16.92 7.50 -13.52
N THR A 17 -15.70 7.99 -13.53
CA THR A 17 -14.54 7.18 -13.10
C THR A 17 -13.70 7.97 -12.10
N ILE A 18 -13.43 7.36 -10.96
CA ILE A 18 -12.56 7.88 -9.91
C ILE A 18 -11.27 7.09 -9.92
N GLY A 19 -10.14 7.77 -10.06
CA GLY A 19 -8.82 7.17 -9.84
C GLY A 19 -8.47 7.25 -8.37
N ASP A 20 -8.20 6.10 -7.78
CA ASP A 20 -7.84 5.94 -6.38
C ASP A 20 -6.46 5.33 -6.28
N ILE A 21 -5.58 5.95 -5.51
CA ILE A 21 -4.29 5.36 -5.13
C ILE A 21 -4.40 4.80 -3.71
N HIS A 22 -4.07 3.51 -3.57
CA HIS A 22 -4.05 2.85 -2.27
C HIS A 22 -2.64 2.79 -1.72
N LEU A 23 -2.40 3.54 -0.63
CA LEU A 23 -1.08 3.67 -0.01
C LEU A 23 -0.89 2.62 1.08
N GLY A 24 0.25 1.92 1.07
CA GLY A 24 0.65 1.03 2.15
C GLY A 24 1.30 1.82 3.29
N ASP A 25 0.51 2.51 4.07
CA ASP A 25 0.95 3.50 5.07
C ASP A 25 0.70 3.10 6.53
N TRP A 26 0.20 1.88 6.77
CA TRP A 26 -0.29 1.48 8.10
C TRP A 26 0.30 0.20 8.65
N GLY A 27 1.07 -0.51 7.86
CA GLY A 27 1.63 -1.81 8.21
C GLY A 27 2.99 -1.76 8.90
N LEU A 28 3.62 -2.93 9.00
CA LEU A 28 4.92 -3.14 9.64
C LEU A 28 6.05 -2.26 9.07
N GLN A 29 5.94 -1.82 7.82
CA GLN A 29 6.89 -0.89 7.22
C GLN A 29 7.02 0.40 8.02
N MET A 30 5.92 0.92 8.58
CA MET A 30 5.96 2.13 9.41
C MET A 30 6.66 1.84 10.75
N GLY A 31 6.36 0.71 11.38
CA GLY A 31 7.05 0.30 12.61
C GLY A 31 8.55 0.07 12.41
N LEU A 32 8.96 -0.47 11.27
CA LEU A 32 10.37 -0.62 10.90
C LEU A 32 11.09 0.72 10.80
N ILE A 33 10.46 1.70 10.14
CA ILE A 33 11.03 3.06 10.03
C ILE A 33 11.13 3.71 11.40
N ILE A 34 10.09 3.64 12.21
CA ILE A 34 10.06 4.21 13.57
C ILE A 34 11.14 3.55 14.45
N ALA A 35 11.26 2.23 14.43
CA ALA A 35 12.25 1.50 15.23
C ALA A 35 13.69 1.85 14.79
N GLU A 36 13.97 1.94 13.49
CA GLU A 36 15.29 2.33 12.99
C GLU A 36 15.61 3.79 13.30
N LEU A 37 14.63 4.69 13.19
CA LEU A 37 14.81 6.08 13.56
C LEU A 37 15.14 6.22 15.05
N GLN A 38 14.48 5.44 15.91
CA GLN A 38 14.77 5.41 17.35
C GLN A 38 16.19 4.92 17.66
N VAL A 39 16.70 3.96 16.87
CA VAL A 39 18.10 3.50 17.01
C VAL A 39 19.09 4.59 16.60
N ARG A 40 18.80 5.33 15.54
CA ARG A 40 19.67 6.40 15.01
C ARG A 40 19.65 7.66 15.85
N GLN A 41 18.50 8.03 16.39
CA GLN A 41 18.25 9.30 17.08
C GLN A 41 17.36 9.09 18.32
N PRO A 42 17.85 8.36 19.36
CA PRO A 42 17.02 7.97 20.50
C PRO A 42 16.57 9.16 21.38
N GLU A 43 17.25 10.30 21.26
CA GLU A 43 16.98 11.53 22.05
C GLU A 43 15.82 12.38 21.49
N LEU A 44 15.26 12.03 20.35
CA LEU A 44 14.15 12.80 19.79
C LEU A 44 12.90 12.73 20.69
N CYS A 45 12.22 13.85 20.81
CA CYS A 45 11.01 13.98 21.64
C CYS A 45 9.88 13.04 21.24
N TYR A 46 9.88 12.51 20.03
CA TYR A 46 8.89 11.53 19.53
C TYR A 46 8.93 10.20 20.29
N PHE A 47 10.07 9.86 20.89
CA PHE A 47 10.29 8.60 21.61
C PHE A 47 10.04 8.71 23.11
N ASP A 48 10.00 9.93 23.65
CA ASP A 48 9.65 10.15 25.06
C ASP A 48 8.14 9.96 25.28
N PRO A 49 7.72 8.94 26.05
CA PRO A 49 6.30 8.68 26.31
C PRO A 49 5.64 9.76 27.17
N ASN A 50 6.43 10.60 27.86
CA ASN A 50 5.96 11.65 28.72
C ASN A 50 5.99 13.04 28.06
N TYR A 51 6.37 13.11 26.79
CA TYR A 51 6.42 14.38 26.07
C TYR A 51 5.01 14.94 25.85
N THR A 52 4.79 16.16 26.34
CA THR A 52 3.49 16.86 26.26
C THR A 52 3.55 18.15 25.44
N GLY A 53 4.73 18.46 24.87
CA GLY A 53 4.92 19.64 24.03
C GLY A 53 4.38 19.45 22.61
N GLU A 54 4.42 20.53 21.83
CA GLU A 54 4.15 20.43 20.39
C GLU A 54 5.32 19.74 19.68
N TYR A 55 5.02 18.76 18.83
CA TYR A 55 6.03 18.11 18.01
C TYR A 55 6.55 19.07 16.93
N PRO A 56 7.86 19.00 16.60
CA PRO A 56 8.45 19.84 15.57
C PRO A 56 7.68 19.76 14.25
N LYS A 57 7.53 20.89 13.56
CA LYS A 57 6.92 20.94 12.23
C LYS A 57 7.84 20.37 11.16
N GLU A 58 9.16 20.50 11.36
CA GLU A 58 10.17 19.93 10.48
C GLU A 58 10.36 18.45 10.79
N ALA A 59 10.49 17.64 9.74
CA ALA A 59 10.76 16.23 9.91
C ALA A 59 12.18 16.00 10.44
N PRO A 60 12.41 15.02 11.31
CA PRO A 60 13.73 14.67 11.80
C PRO A 60 14.59 13.90 10.78
N PHE A 61 14.14 13.82 9.54
CA PHE A 61 14.81 13.16 8.42
C PHE A 61 14.41 13.78 7.08
N THR A 62 15.29 13.62 6.11
CA THR A 62 15.05 13.95 4.70
C THR A 62 14.45 12.74 3.94
N LEU A 63 13.98 12.98 2.72
CA LEU A 63 13.53 11.89 1.82
C LEU A 63 14.66 10.87 1.57
N SER A 64 15.89 11.34 1.34
CA SER A 64 17.04 10.45 1.09
C SER A 64 17.36 9.57 2.30
N GLU A 65 17.29 10.13 3.51
CA GLU A 65 17.46 9.34 4.74
C GLU A 65 16.34 8.33 4.93
N LEU A 66 15.08 8.70 4.62
CA LEU A 66 13.96 7.78 4.70
C LEU A 66 14.12 6.58 3.76
N GLU A 67 14.69 6.81 2.56
CA GLU A 67 15.00 5.76 1.59
C GLU A 67 16.11 4.81 2.05
N GLU A 68 17.00 5.25 2.93
CA GLU A 68 18.02 4.40 3.56
C GLU A 68 17.49 3.67 4.80
N ILE A 69 16.64 4.34 5.59
CA ILE A 69 16.08 3.81 6.84
C ILE A 69 15.31 2.52 6.59
N TYR A 70 14.40 2.51 5.63
CA TYR A 70 13.52 1.37 5.41
C TYR A 70 14.25 0.09 4.96
N PRO A 71 15.13 0.10 3.94
CA PRO A 71 15.91 -1.08 3.57
C PRO A 71 16.81 -1.57 4.70
N THR A 72 17.45 -0.66 5.44
CA THR A 72 18.29 -0.98 6.60
C THR A 72 17.49 -1.70 7.68
N ALA A 73 16.34 -1.15 8.05
CA ALA A 73 15.43 -1.75 9.03
C ALA A 73 14.90 -3.12 8.56
N SER A 74 14.59 -3.25 7.26
CA SER A 74 14.13 -4.50 6.66
C SER A 74 15.18 -5.61 6.68
N LEU A 75 16.47 -5.26 6.56
CA LEU A 75 17.58 -6.19 6.72
C LEU A 75 17.78 -6.56 8.20
N LYS A 76 17.87 -5.59 9.09
CA LYS A 76 18.00 -5.81 10.54
C LYS A 76 16.91 -6.73 11.08
N LYS A 77 15.67 -6.55 10.66
CA LYS A 77 14.55 -7.44 11.05
C LYS A 77 14.82 -8.91 10.77
N LYS A 78 15.58 -9.25 9.71
CA LYS A 78 15.87 -10.64 9.35
C LYS A 78 16.97 -11.25 10.22
N GLU A 79 17.87 -10.42 10.70
CA GLU A 79 19.09 -10.82 11.38
C GLU A 79 18.99 -10.66 12.91
N ASP A 80 18.11 -9.77 13.37
CA ASP A 80 17.94 -9.40 14.78
C ASP A 80 16.47 -9.56 15.22
N PRO A 81 16.13 -10.65 15.93
CA PRO A 81 14.79 -10.88 16.46
C PRO A 81 14.32 -9.80 17.46
N GLU A 82 15.24 -9.20 18.24
CA GLU A 82 14.89 -8.14 19.18
C GLU A 82 14.47 -6.87 18.43
N PHE A 83 15.19 -6.52 17.35
CA PHE A 83 14.80 -5.42 16.49
C PHE A 83 13.46 -5.70 15.79
N ALA A 84 13.23 -6.94 15.35
CA ALA A 84 11.95 -7.33 14.75
C ALA A 84 10.78 -7.11 15.72
N GLU A 85 10.94 -7.51 16.98
CA GLU A 85 9.93 -7.31 18.02
C GLU A 85 9.69 -5.81 18.31
N LYS A 86 10.76 -5.01 18.41
CA LYS A 86 10.64 -3.53 18.53
C LYS A 86 9.84 -2.91 17.39
N ALA A 87 10.05 -3.38 16.15
CA ALA A 87 9.29 -2.90 15.01
C ALA A 87 7.80 -3.29 15.06
N HIS A 88 7.50 -4.50 15.55
CA HIS A 88 6.11 -4.92 15.76
C HIS A 88 5.42 -4.09 16.84
N ILE A 89 6.10 -3.87 17.98
CA ILE A 89 5.60 -3.00 19.05
C ILE A 89 5.38 -1.57 18.53
N ALA A 90 6.33 -1.02 17.77
CA ALA A 90 6.19 0.31 17.20
C ALA A 90 5.01 0.41 16.23
N THR A 91 4.74 -0.63 15.43
CA THR A 91 3.56 -0.70 14.56
C THR A 91 2.28 -0.67 15.39
N PHE A 92 2.20 -1.52 16.40
CA PHE A 92 1.03 -1.59 17.29
C PHE A 92 0.78 -0.25 18.00
N GLU A 93 1.80 0.34 18.61
CA GLU A 93 1.68 1.63 19.31
C GLU A 93 1.30 2.79 18.36
N LEU A 94 1.81 2.79 17.12
CA LEU A 94 1.37 3.73 16.09
C LEU A 94 -0.14 3.60 15.85
N GLN A 95 -0.61 2.38 15.64
CA GLN A 95 -2.03 2.06 15.40
C GLN A 95 -2.89 2.39 16.61
N GLN A 96 -2.39 2.20 17.83
CA GLN A 96 -3.05 2.62 19.07
C GLN A 96 -3.02 4.14 19.32
N GLY A 97 -2.41 4.91 18.41
CA GLY A 97 -2.45 6.38 18.48
C GLY A 97 -1.38 7.02 19.34
N ARG A 98 -0.25 6.34 19.63
CA ARG A 98 0.87 6.96 20.34
C ARG A 98 1.31 8.25 19.66
N ALA A 99 1.18 9.38 20.37
CA ALA A 99 1.29 10.72 19.78
C ALA A 99 2.62 10.97 19.08
N GLY A 100 3.76 10.57 19.65
CA GLY A 100 5.08 10.71 19.01
C GLY A 100 5.20 9.89 17.72
N TYR A 101 4.68 8.68 17.69
CA TYR A 101 4.72 7.80 16.52
C TYR A 101 3.77 8.30 15.42
N ARG A 102 2.62 8.82 15.79
CA ARG A 102 1.71 9.52 14.86
C ARG A 102 2.35 10.77 14.27
N ALA A 103 3.10 11.53 15.04
CA ALA A 103 3.83 12.69 14.54
C ALA A 103 4.93 12.29 13.54
N ILE A 104 5.71 11.22 13.81
CA ILE A 104 6.66 10.66 12.84
C ILE A 104 5.93 10.18 11.58
N TRP A 105 4.84 9.43 11.71
CA TRP A 105 4.04 8.95 10.59
C TRP A 105 3.53 10.12 9.72
N ASN A 106 3.03 11.18 10.32
CA ASN A 106 2.64 12.39 9.59
C ASN A 106 3.79 12.99 8.77
N HIS A 107 5.02 12.99 9.32
CA HIS A 107 6.20 13.44 8.58
C HIS A 107 6.54 12.52 7.41
N ILE A 108 6.49 11.20 7.61
CA ILE A 108 6.71 10.20 6.56
C ILE A 108 5.70 10.43 5.43
N MET A 109 4.42 10.52 5.76
CA MET A 109 3.35 10.71 4.78
C MET A 109 3.51 12.00 4.00
N ARG A 110 3.76 13.12 4.69
CA ARG A 110 3.96 14.42 4.05
C ARG A 110 5.11 14.41 3.04
N ILE A 111 6.26 13.85 3.42
CA ILE A 111 7.44 13.81 2.54
C ILE A 111 7.21 12.84 1.37
N SER A 112 6.67 11.66 1.65
CA SER A 112 6.43 10.63 0.63
C SER A 112 5.37 11.06 -0.38
N LEU A 113 4.26 11.66 0.07
CA LEU A 113 3.21 12.15 -0.81
C LEU A 113 3.70 13.29 -1.69
N ALA A 114 4.49 14.23 -1.14
CA ALA A 114 5.06 15.32 -1.94
C ALA A 114 5.95 14.80 -3.07
N ASP A 115 6.76 13.76 -2.82
CA ASP A 115 7.59 13.14 -3.85
C ASP A 115 6.77 12.35 -4.87
N LEU A 116 5.76 11.58 -4.42
CA LEU A 116 4.86 10.86 -5.31
C LEU A 116 4.08 11.79 -6.23
N HIS A 117 3.53 12.89 -5.72
CA HIS A 117 2.85 13.91 -6.53
C HIS A 117 3.79 14.46 -7.61
N ARG A 118 5.01 14.86 -7.24
CA ARG A 118 6.00 15.37 -8.20
C ARG A 118 6.30 14.39 -9.34
N ILE A 119 6.45 13.09 -9.01
CA ILE A 119 6.71 12.04 -10.01
C ILE A 119 5.49 11.79 -10.88
N TYR A 120 4.30 11.76 -10.30
CA TYR A 120 3.06 11.51 -11.03
C TYR A 120 2.72 12.68 -11.96
N ASP A 121 2.93 13.91 -11.52
CA ASP A 121 2.79 15.10 -12.36
C ASP A 121 3.73 15.05 -13.56
N ALA A 122 5.00 14.63 -13.38
CA ALA A 122 5.96 14.46 -14.47
C ALA A 122 5.54 13.38 -15.48
N LEU A 123 4.69 12.43 -15.08
CA LEU A 123 4.14 11.36 -15.93
C LEU A 123 2.74 11.67 -16.45
N ASP A 124 2.18 12.84 -16.15
CA ASP A 124 0.80 13.21 -16.43
C ASP A 124 -0.20 12.16 -15.89
N VAL A 125 0.05 11.69 -14.65
CA VAL A 125 -0.79 10.74 -13.91
C VAL A 125 -1.49 11.45 -12.78
N HIS A 126 -2.81 11.43 -12.76
CA HIS A 126 -3.62 12.15 -11.80
C HIS A 126 -4.67 11.23 -11.15
N TYR A 127 -4.73 11.25 -9.83
CA TYR A 127 -5.73 10.52 -9.05
C TYR A 127 -6.62 11.50 -8.29
N GLU A 128 -7.90 11.19 -8.24
CA GLU A 128 -8.91 11.96 -7.51
C GLU A 128 -8.88 11.64 -6.02
N ALA A 129 -8.55 10.38 -5.65
CA ALA A 129 -8.45 9.93 -4.27
C ALA A 129 -7.02 9.48 -3.93
N TRP A 130 -6.51 9.94 -2.80
CA TRP A 130 -5.21 9.62 -2.23
C TRP A 130 -5.43 9.06 -0.84
N LEU A 131 -5.78 7.78 -0.78
CA LEU A 131 -6.16 7.10 0.44
C LEU A 131 -5.20 5.95 0.72
N GLY A 132 -5.14 5.51 1.96
CA GLY A 132 -4.25 4.44 2.39
C GLY A 132 -4.93 3.40 3.25
N GLU A 133 -4.15 2.43 3.68
CA GLU A 133 -4.57 1.43 4.66
C GLU A 133 -5.06 2.09 5.95
N SER A 134 -4.45 3.23 6.35
CA SER A 134 -4.85 4.00 7.53
C SER A 134 -6.26 4.57 7.45
N ASP A 135 -6.74 4.90 6.25
CA ASP A 135 -8.09 5.42 6.03
C ASP A 135 -9.15 4.30 6.11
N ALA A 136 -8.76 3.06 5.82
CA ALA A 136 -9.63 1.90 5.91
C ALA A 136 -9.68 1.30 7.34
N ASP A 137 -8.66 1.53 8.17
CA ASP A 137 -8.54 0.99 9.53
C ASP A 137 -9.79 1.21 10.41
N PRO A 138 -10.42 2.40 10.43
CA PRO A 138 -11.64 2.65 11.22
C PRO A 138 -12.84 1.76 10.87
N TYR A 139 -12.86 1.18 9.66
CA TYR A 139 -13.95 0.31 9.21
C TYR A 139 -13.78 -1.14 9.67
N ILE A 140 -12.57 -1.55 10.04
CA ILE A 140 -12.22 -2.93 10.39
C ILE A 140 -13.06 -3.47 11.56
N PRO A 141 -13.17 -2.78 12.71
CA PRO A 141 -13.87 -3.35 13.86
C PRO A 141 -15.33 -3.68 13.57
N ALA A 142 -16.06 -2.74 12.97
CA ALA A 142 -17.47 -2.94 12.65
C ALA A 142 -17.67 -4.02 11.58
N MET A 143 -16.81 -4.06 10.56
CA MET A 143 -16.82 -5.09 9.53
C MET A 143 -16.59 -6.48 10.13
N ILE A 144 -15.59 -6.64 10.99
CA ILE A 144 -15.28 -7.94 11.62
C ILE A 144 -16.45 -8.44 12.48
N GLU A 145 -17.08 -7.55 13.26
CA GLU A 145 -18.25 -7.93 14.06
C GLU A 145 -19.46 -8.33 13.20
N ASP A 146 -19.71 -7.63 12.10
CA ASP A 146 -20.76 -7.99 11.15
C ASP A 146 -20.49 -9.36 10.49
N LEU A 147 -19.25 -9.61 10.07
CA LEU A 147 -18.85 -10.90 9.47
C LEU A 147 -19.02 -12.06 10.45
N LYS A 148 -18.68 -11.86 11.73
CA LYS A 148 -18.91 -12.85 12.80
C LYS A 148 -20.40 -13.07 13.05
N ALA A 149 -21.19 -12.01 13.17
CA ALA A 149 -22.62 -12.07 13.44
C ALA A 149 -23.38 -12.80 12.32
N LYS A 150 -22.96 -12.64 11.07
CA LYS A 150 -23.50 -13.34 9.90
C LYS A 150 -22.96 -14.77 9.75
N GLY A 151 -22.01 -15.22 10.57
CA GLY A 151 -21.41 -16.55 10.49
C GLY A 151 -20.41 -16.73 9.34
N HIS A 152 -19.99 -15.64 8.70
CA HIS A 152 -19.00 -15.68 7.63
C HIS A 152 -17.55 -15.77 8.14
N ALA A 153 -17.26 -15.19 9.30
CA ALA A 153 -15.96 -15.28 9.93
C ALA A 153 -15.96 -16.36 11.02
N VAL A 154 -15.05 -17.33 10.89
CA VAL A 154 -14.95 -18.49 11.78
C VAL A 154 -13.53 -18.66 12.30
N MET A 155 -13.38 -19.26 13.48
CA MET A 155 -12.07 -19.59 14.04
C MET A 155 -11.51 -20.86 13.39
N SER A 156 -10.27 -20.79 12.91
CA SER A 156 -9.52 -21.93 12.36
C SER A 156 -8.06 -21.81 12.77
N GLU A 157 -7.51 -22.82 13.41
CA GLU A 157 -6.10 -22.89 13.86
C GLU A 157 -5.64 -21.65 14.65
N GLY A 158 -6.53 -21.08 15.46
CA GLY A 158 -6.26 -19.87 16.25
C GLY A 158 -6.40 -18.54 15.49
N ALA A 159 -6.63 -18.56 14.18
CA ALA A 159 -6.89 -17.39 13.36
C ALA A 159 -8.39 -17.22 13.09
N LEU A 160 -8.84 -15.98 12.87
CA LEU A 160 -10.16 -15.70 12.34
C LEU A 160 -10.08 -15.70 10.82
N VAL A 161 -10.86 -16.56 10.16
CA VAL A 161 -10.81 -16.74 8.71
C VAL A 161 -12.19 -16.64 8.07
N PHE A 162 -12.23 -16.29 6.79
CA PHE A 162 -13.42 -16.32 5.95
C PHE A 162 -13.29 -17.47 4.93
N PRO A 163 -14.10 -18.54 4.99
CA PRO A 163 -14.10 -19.60 3.99
C PRO A 163 -14.61 -19.10 2.64
N VAL A 164 -13.72 -19.05 1.64
CA VAL A 164 -14.03 -18.50 0.32
C VAL A 164 -14.15 -19.55 -0.78
N ALA A 165 -13.85 -20.81 -0.48
CA ALA A 165 -13.97 -21.91 -1.43
C ALA A 165 -15.39 -22.04 -1.98
N GLU A 166 -15.49 -22.46 -3.25
CA GLU A 166 -16.75 -22.63 -3.98
C GLU A 166 -16.84 -24.01 -4.62
N GLU A 167 -18.06 -24.53 -4.75
CA GLU A 167 -18.30 -25.76 -5.46
C GLU A 167 -17.91 -25.59 -6.93
N GLY A 168 -17.01 -26.44 -7.41
CA GLY A 168 -16.48 -26.35 -8.78
C GLY A 168 -15.11 -25.69 -8.91
N ASP A 169 -14.49 -25.24 -7.83
CA ASP A 169 -13.12 -24.78 -7.84
C ASP A 169 -12.18 -25.86 -8.41
N LYS A 170 -11.41 -25.53 -9.44
CA LYS A 170 -10.42 -26.45 -10.05
C LYS A 170 -9.23 -26.76 -9.15
N LYS A 171 -8.99 -25.90 -8.18
CA LYS A 171 -7.94 -25.99 -7.16
C LYS A 171 -8.53 -25.56 -5.84
N GLU A 172 -8.04 -26.13 -4.77
CA GLU A 172 -8.38 -25.68 -3.42
C GLU A 172 -7.99 -24.21 -3.23
N ILE A 173 -8.97 -23.39 -2.89
CA ILE A 173 -8.76 -21.97 -2.54
C ILE A 173 -8.72 -21.91 -1.01
N PRO A 174 -7.56 -21.53 -0.42
CA PRO A 174 -7.47 -21.42 1.02
C PRO A 174 -8.38 -20.29 1.55
N PRO A 175 -8.82 -20.36 2.81
CA PRO A 175 -9.66 -19.33 3.40
C PRO A 175 -8.94 -17.99 3.44
N CYS A 176 -9.69 -16.90 3.33
CA CYS A 176 -9.19 -15.55 3.53
C CYS A 176 -8.94 -15.33 5.02
N ILE A 177 -7.69 -15.14 5.43
CA ILE A 177 -7.36 -14.84 6.83
C ILE A 177 -7.75 -13.40 7.11
N LEU A 178 -8.53 -13.16 8.16
CA LEU A 178 -8.93 -11.82 8.60
C LEU A 178 -8.07 -11.34 9.76
N ILE A 179 -7.93 -12.16 10.79
CA ILE A 179 -7.12 -11.86 11.97
C ILE A 179 -6.21 -13.05 12.24
N LYS A 180 -4.93 -12.81 12.39
CA LYS A 180 -3.96 -13.83 12.76
C LYS A 180 -4.17 -14.33 14.19
N SER A 181 -3.53 -15.43 14.53
CA SER A 181 -3.54 -15.99 15.89
C SER A 181 -2.91 -15.06 16.96
N ASP A 182 -2.08 -14.12 16.56
CA ASP A 182 -1.51 -13.06 17.42
C ASP A 182 -2.43 -11.83 17.56
N GLY A 183 -3.63 -11.84 16.95
CA GLY A 183 -4.59 -10.75 16.99
C GLY A 183 -4.37 -9.65 15.95
N ALA A 184 -3.34 -9.74 15.10
CA ALA A 184 -3.06 -8.74 14.09
C ALA A 184 -3.96 -8.89 12.85
N ALA A 185 -4.53 -7.78 12.38
CA ALA A 185 -5.15 -7.70 11.05
C ALA A 185 -4.07 -7.84 9.96
N ILE A 186 -4.46 -8.35 8.81
CA ILE A 186 -3.58 -8.52 7.66
C ILE A 186 -4.12 -7.78 6.43
N TYR A 187 -3.35 -7.78 5.36
CA TYR A 187 -3.72 -7.09 4.10
C TYR A 187 -5.14 -7.42 3.61
N ALA A 188 -5.58 -8.68 3.72
CA ALA A 188 -6.93 -9.05 3.30
C ALA A 188 -8.02 -8.35 4.10
N THR A 189 -7.79 -8.10 5.39
CA THR A 189 -8.71 -7.37 6.26
C THR A 189 -8.77 -5.91 5.86
N THR A 190 -7.61 -5.30 5.62
CA THR A 190 -7.52 -3.91 5.18
C THR A 190 -8.16 -3.74 3.80
N ASP A 191 -7.90 -4.65 2.86
CA ASP A 191 -8.51 -4.59 1.52
C ASP A 191 -10.03 -4.77 1.56
N LEU A 192 -10.57 -5.66 2.40
CA LEU A 192 -12.01 -5.76 2.61
C LEU A 192 -12.59 -4.48 3.22
N ALA A 193 -11.92 -3.90 4.22
CA ALA A 193 -12.33 -2.65 4.83
C ALA A 193 -12.28 -1.48 3.82
N THR A 194 -11.29 -1.49 2.92
CA THR A 194 -11.22 -0.56 1.80
C THR A 194 -12.43 -0.71 0.87
N ILE A 195 -12.86 -1.93 0.57
CA ILE A 195 -14.09 -2.14 -0.22
C ILE A 195 -15.31 -1.58 0.53
N VAL A 196 -15.42 -1.84 1.85
CA VAL A 196 -16.50 -1.25 2.67
C VAL A 196 -16.51 0.28 2.55
N GLN A 197 -15.36 0.92 2.71
CA GLN A 197 -15.22 2.37 2.58
C GLN A 197 -15.65 2.84 1.20
N ARG A 198 -15.17 2.23 0.10
CA ARG A 198 -15.52 2.62 -1.28
C ARG A 198 -16.99 2.46 -1.60
N MET A 199 -17.62 1.41 -1.07
CA MET A 199 -19.07 1.22 -1.20
C MET A 199 -19.87 2.30 -0.45
N GLN A 200 -19.39 2.75 0.71
CA GLN A 200 -20.05 3.82 1.45
C GLN A 200 -19.86 5.20 0.80
N ASP A 201 -18.66 5.47 0.28
CA ASP A 201 -18.30 6.79 -0.24
C ASP A 201 -18.83 7.01 -1.67
N HIS A 202 -18.87 5.97 -2.50
CA HIS A 202 -19.08 6.09 -3.94
C HIS A 202 -20.14 5.15 -4.50
N ASP A 203 -20.47 4.06 -3.81
CA ASP A 203 -21.39 3.00 -4.28
C ASP A 203 -21.12 2.58 -5.75
N PRO A 204 -19.89 2.20 -6.11
CA PRO A 204 -19.51 1.99 -7.49
C PRO A 204 -20.12 0.71 -8.07
N ASP A 205 -20.46 0.75 -9.37
CA ASP A 205 -20.89 -0.43 -10.13
C ASP A 205 -19.72 -1.38 -10.40
N LYS A 206 -18.49 -0.83 -10.50
CA LYS A 206 -17.27 -1.61 -10.79
C LYS A 206 -16.04 -1.03 -10.09
N MET A 207 -15.21 -1.92 -9.52
CA MET A 207 -13.89 -1.58 -8.98
C MET A 207 -12.80 -2.38 -9.69
N LEU A 208 -11.79 -1.67 -10.24
CA LEU A 208 -10.63 -2.26 -10.90
C LEU A 208 -9.40 -2.15 -9.99
N TYR A 209 -8.84 -3.28 -9.59
CA TYR A 209 -7.61 -3.35 -8.79
C TYR A 209 -6.41 -3.61 -9.69
N VAL A 210 -5.63 -2.57 -9.96
CA VAL A 210 -4.49 -2.63 -10.89
C VAL A 210 -3.21 -2.86 -10.11
N THR A 211 -2.83 -4.11 -9.94
CA THR A 211 -1.67 -4.52 -9.14
C THR A 211 -0.83 -5.60 -9.83
N ASP A 212 0.23 -6.05 -9.16
CA ASP A 212 1.05 -7.16 -9.65
C ASP A 212 0.24 -8.45 -9.77
N LYS A 213 0.35 -9.15 -10.89
CA LYS A 213 -0.34 -10.42 -11.14
C LYS A 213 -0.09 -11.51 -10.09
N ARG A 214 0.99 -11.41 -9.31
CA ARG A 214 1.28 -12.33 -8.21
C ARG A 214 0.28 -12.23 -7.07
N GLN A 215 -0.50 -11.15 -7.01
CA GLN A 215 -1.56 -10.93 -6.02
C GLN A 215 -2.91 -11.52 -6.45
N ASN A 216 -2.98 -12.25 -7.56
CA ASN A 216 -4.25 -12.75 -8.11
C ASN A 216 -5.05 -13.59 -7.10
N LEU A 217 -4.40 -14.54 -6.43
CA LEU A 217 -5.07 -15.37 -5.41
C LEU A 217 -5.60 -14.54 -4.24
N HIS A 218 -4.82 -13.54 -3.80
CA HIS A 218 -5.22 -12.64 -2.73
C HIS A 218 -6.51 -11.88 -3.10
N PHE A 219 -6.55 -11.25 -4.29
CA PHE A 219 -7.75 -10.54 -4.72
C PHE A 219 -8.92 -11.47 -5.01
N GLU A 220 -8.67 -12.70 -5.49
CA GLU A 220 -9.73 -13.69 -5.62
C GLU A 220 -10.37 -14.01 -4.26
N GLN A 221 -9.57 -14.18 -3.20
CA GLN A 221 -10.08 -14.41 -1.84
C GLN A 221 -10.87 -13.20 -1.32
N VAL A 222 -10.34 -12.00 -1.47
CA VAL A 222 -10.97 -10.76 -1.01
C VAL A 222 -12.29 -10.51 -1.73
N PHE A 223 -12.33 -10.66 -3.05
CA PHE A 223 -13.55 -10.43 -3.84
C PHE A 223 -14.64 -11.44 -3.54
N ARG A 224 -14.30 -12.73 -3.39
CA ARG A 224 -15.24 -13.75 -2.95
C ARG A 224 -15.80 -13.45 -1.56
N ALA A 225 -14.95 -13.03 -0.63
CA ALA A 225 -15.39 -12.64 0.71
C ALA A 225 -16.32 -11.42 0.65
N ALA A 226 -16.01 -10.40 -0.16
CA ALA A 226 -16.84 -9.21 -0.32
C ALA A 226 -18.24 -9.52 -0.87
N HIS A 227 -18.33 -10.38 -1.91
CA HIS A 227 -19.61 -10.80 -2.47
C HIS A 227 -20.40 -11.69 -1.51
N LYS A 228 -19.77 -12.73 -0.94
CA LYS A 228 -20.46 -13.69 -0.04
C LYS A 228 -20.99 -13.03 1.23
N SER A 229 -20.32 -12.02 1.73
CA SER A 229 -20.74 -11.29 2.94
C SER A 229 -21.78 -10.20 2.70
N GLY A 230 -22.01 -9.84 1.41
CA GLY A 230 -22.86 -8.70 1.04
C GLY A 230 -22.24 -7.34 1.33
N ILE A 231 -20.91 -7.26 1.46
CA ILE A 231 -20.17 -5.98 1.50
C ILE A 231 -20.39 -5.23 0.19
N VAL A 232 -20.40 -5.93 -0.92
CA VAL A 232 -20.78 -5.38 -2.23
C VAL A 232 -22.13 -5.94 -2.67
N LYS A 233 -22.83 -5.22 -3.55
CA LYS A 233 -24.06 -5.68 -4.19
C LYS A 233 -23.75 -6.85 -5.12
N ALA A 234 -24.75 -7.67 -5.43
CA ALA A 234 -24.57 -8.83 -6.32
C ALA A 234 -24.12 -8.40 -7.74
N GLU A 235 -24.58 -7.24 -8.20
CA GLU A 235 -24.26 -6.67 -9.49
C GLU A 235 -22.93 -5.89 -9.54
N THR A 236 -22.33 -5.55 -8.40
CA THR A 236 -21.05 -4.84 -8.35
C THR A 236 -19.93 -5.73 -8.88
N GLU A 237 -19.21 -5.26 -9.87
CA GLU A 237 -18.07 -5.98 -10.44
C GLU A 237 -16.77 -5.65 -9.70
N LEU A 238 -16.08 -6.69 -9.21
CA LEU A 238 -14.73 -6.58 -8.65
C LEU A 238 -13.77 -7.30 -9.59
N GLU A 239 -12.77 -6.58 -10.12
CA GLU A 239 -11.85 -7.14 -11.10
C GLU A 239 -10.39 -6.82 -10.75
N HIS A 240 -9.54 -7.86 -10.73
CA HIS A 240 -8.10 -7.71 -10.60
C HIS A 240 -7.44 -7.65 -11.98
N VAL A 241 -6.91 -6.48 -12.30
CA VAL A 241 -6.11 -6.24 -13.51
C VAL A 241 -4.64 -6.45 -13.18
N GLY A 242 -4.20 -7.70 -13.25
CA GLY A 242 -2.83 -8.09 -12.91
C GLY A 242 -1.83 -7.70 -13.97
N HIS A 243 -0.84 -6.87 -13.64
CA HIS A 243 0.27 -6.53 -14.53
C HIS A 243 1.56 -7.29 -14.21
N GLY A 244 2.51 -7.28 -15.13
CA GLY A 244 3.85 -7.86 -14.93
C GLY A 244 4.73 -6.99 -14.04
N THR A 245 5.88 -7.55 -13.66
CA THR A 245 6.91 -6.87 -12.85
C THR A 245 7.91 -6.14 -13.75
N MET A 246 8.49 -5.05 -13.25
CA MET A 246 9.72 -4.52 -13.81
C MET A 246 10.89 -5.38 -13.34
N ASN A 247 11.67 -5.87 -14.31
CA ASN A 247 12.79 -6.77 -14.05
C ASN A 247 14.13 -6.07 -14.29
N GLY A 248 15.13 -6.46 -13.52
CA GLY A 248 16.51 -6.09 -13.78
C GLY A 248 17.09 -6.83 -15.00
N LYS A 249 18.35 -6.53 -15.32
CA LYS A 249 19.08 -7.19 -16.44
C LYS A 249 19.22 -8.71 -16.26
N ASP A 250 19.12 -9.19 -15.01
CA ASP A 250 19.13 -10.61 -14.63
C ASP A 250 17.77 -11.30 -14.81
N GLY A 251 16.77 -10.59 -15.32
CA GLY A 251 15.39 -11.09 -15.51
C GLY A 251 14.57 -11.21 -14.23
N LYS A 252 15.13 -10.82 -13.07
CA LYS A 252 14.41 -10.88 -11.79
C LYS A 252 13.70 -9.57 -11.47
N PRO A 253 12.54 -9.63 -10.80
CA PRO A 253 11.83 -8.44 -10.34
C PRO A 253 12.70 -7.59 -9.40
N PHE A 254 12.64 -6.26 -9.58
CA PHE A 254 13.21 -5.36 -8.59
C PHE A 254 12.52 -5.56 -7.23
N LYS A 255 13.30 -5.54 -6.16
CA LYS A 255 12.80 -5.69 -4.79
C LYS A 255 13.21 -4.47 -3.97
N THR A 256 12.24 -3.66 -3.60
CA THR A 256 12.45 -2.46 -2.77
C THR A 256 13.11 -2.75 -1.42
N ARG A 257 12.89 -3.94 -0.86
CA ARG A 257 13.42 -4.37 0.44
C ARG A 257 14.92 -4.71 0.43
N GLU A 258 15.54 -4.87 -0.73
CA GLU A 258 16.95 -5.30 -0.86
C GLU A 258 17.90 -4.12 -1.14
N GLY A 259 17.38 -2.90 -1.27
CA GLY A 259 18.15 -1.72 -1.68
C GLY A 259 18.53 -1.75 -3.17
N GLY A 260 19.04 -0.64 -3.71
CA GLY A 260 19.52 -0.58 -5.10
C GLY A 260 18.43 -0.61 -6.18
N VAL A 261 17.16 -0.41 -5.79
CA VAL A 261 16.06 -0.21 -6.75
C VAL A 261 16.29 1.10 -7.47
N MET A 262 16.28 1.06 -8.80
CA MET A 262 16.32 2.29 -9.60
C MET A 262 15.10 3.15 -9.27
N ARG A 263 15.34 4.37 -8.80
CA ARG A 263 14.26 5.34 -8.57
C ARG A 263 13.53 5.61 -9.88
N LEU A 264 12.21 5.70 -9.81
CA LEU A 264 11.40 5.99 -11.00
C LEU A 264 11.81 7.32 -11.66
N GLU A 265 12.15 8.33 -10.86
CA GLU A 265 12.69 9.60 -11.35
C GLU A 265 13.97 9.41 -12.18
N ARG A 266 14.91 8.61 -11.70
CA ARG A 266 16.13 8.31 -12.44
C ARG A 266 15.85 7.56 -13.75
N LEU A 267 14.93 6.60 -13.72
CA LEU A 267 14.49 5.89 -14.94
C LEU A 267 13.89 6.86 -15.94
N ILE A 268 13.03 7.78 -15.51
CA ILE A 268 12.44 8.81 -16.38
C ILE A 268 13.53 9.68 -16.98
N ALA A 269 14.49 10.15 -16.20
CA ALA A 269 15.61 10.96 -16.68
C ALA A 269 16.46 10.21 -17.71
N GLU A 270 16.90 8.99 -17.38
CA GLU A 270 17.72 8.15 -18.29
C GLU A 270 16.97 7.85 -19.62
N MET A 271 15.68 7.56 -19.57
CA MET A 271 14.88 7.33 -20.77
C MET A 271 14.68 8.60 -21.59
N THR A 272 14.47 9.74 -20.93
CA THR A 272 14.35 11.05 -21.59
C THR A 272 15.63 11.40 -22.34
N ASP A 273 16.79 11.25 -21.70
CA ASP A 273 18.08 11.52 -22.29
C ASP A 273 18.38 10.58 -23.45
N PHE A 274 18.07 9.29 -23.30
CA PHE A 274 18.22 8.31 -24.39
C PHE A 274 17.37 8.66 -25.61
N VAL A 275 16.10 9.00 -25.41
CA VAL A 275 15.20 9.39 -26.52
C VAL A 275 15.64 10.69 -27.15
N ARG A 276 16.04 11.70 -26.33
CA ARG A 276 16.58 12.96 -26.85
C ARG A 276 17.80 12.75 -27.75
N ALA A 277 18.76 11.93 -27.32
CA ALA A 277 19.92 11.58 -28.11
C ALA A 277 19.53 10.93 -29.46
N LYS A 278 18.55 10.03 -29.45
CA LYS A 278 18.03 9.39 -30.66
C LYS A 278 17.32 10.35 -31.62
N VAL A 279 16.56 11.29 -31.08
CA VAL A 279 15.88 12.33 -31.89
C VAL A 279 16.91 13.23 -32.57
N VAL A 280 17.96 13.65 -31.86
CA VAL A 280 19.05 14.46 -32.39
C VAL A 280 19.85 13.67 -33.44
N GLU A 281 20.24 12.42 -33.15
CA GLU A 281 20.97 11.53 -34.08
C GLU A 281 20.23 11.37 -35.42
N ASN A 282 18.91 11.26 -35.40
CA ASN A 282 18.08 11.12 -36.56
C ASN A 282 17.72 12.46 -37.25
N GLN A 283 18.26 13.57 -36.80
CA GLN A 283 18.03 14.93 -37.33
C GLN A 283 16.54 15.33 -37.41
N ILE A 284 15.72 14.77 -36.54
CA ILE A 284 14.26 15.04 -36.50
C ILE A 284 13.98 16.41 -35.92
N VAL A 285 14.84 16.87 -34.98
CA VAL A 285 14.75 18.18 -34.31
C VAL A 285 16.16 18.76 -34.20
N ALA A 286 16.29 20.09 -34.29
CA ALA A 286 17.56 20.78 -34.06
C ALA A 286 18.01 20.66 -32.61
N GLU A 287 19.33 20.67 -32.32
CA GLU A 287 19.92 20.55 -30.98
C GLU A 287 19.44 21.63 -29.97
N SER A 288 18.87 22.70 -30.45
CA SER A 288 18.41 23.87 -29.67
C SER A 288 16.90 23.84 -29.35
N ALA A 289 16.19 22.76 -29.58
CA ALA A 289 14.76 22.66 -29.31
C ALA A 289 14.45 22.00 -27.93
#